data_6fe660a6e51d9cb099edb364e902f7a5
#
_entry.id   6fe660a6e51d9cb099edb364e902f7a5
#
_cell.length_a   1.000
_cell.length_b   1.000
_cell.length_c   1.000
_cell.angle_alpha   90.00
_cell.angle_beta   90.00
_cell.angle_gamma   90.00
#
_symmetry.space_group_name_H-M   'P 1'
#
loop_
_entity.id
_entity.type
_entity.pdbx_description
1 polymer ?
#
loop_
_entity_poly.entity_id
_entity_poly.type
_entity_poly.pdbx_seq_one_letter_code
_entity_poly.pdbx_strand_id
1 'polypeptide(L)'
;IILIGVTVFMSVLSVVYNRRELAIISLVGGFLAPFIVSSGEGSYLVLFTYVSILNLGMFGLSIYKKWGELPMISFVFTWLIMGIFLLFSYTSSSTVISGHLFLFTTLFYFIFLLPVFSILRGEDMRTMSRGLVFVIITNNFIYLLSGALFLRNMGWSFKASGLLSLFIALVNLGLVLWLWKSRKDYKFLVYTTLGLVLTFVSITVPIQLDGNYITLVWASEMVLLLWLYIKSRIRVYEYAAKILVGLTFISYLMDIYNVVMHEHHAVSTIFLNSSFATSLFVGLAMGAFALLMGYYRPFFSTARQLKYGFWNPFMLFVSVAILYYTFMMEFHLHFEGATRSGAMFLFTAIAISSVCYAFRKRFPITQCLTFYMLAIGINTLVYIINIWGDQWENMAFVPVVLRWFTAAFVIANICYVARQYYLLIGIKSRFTIYLNILVTLLWVTMVRSFLWQVGVDDFSAGLSLSLSIAGFVQMG
;
A
#
# COMPACT_ATOMS: atom_id res chain seq x y z
N ILE A 1 -7.19 -52.34 11.00
CA ILE A 1 -6.82 -53.08 9.78
C ILE A 1 -8.08 -53.43 8.95
N ILE A 2 -9.13 -54.01 9.53
CA ILE A 2 -10.36 -54.40 8.81
C ILE A 2 -11.02 -53.22 8.10
N LEU A 3 -11.15 -52.05 8.75
CA LEU A 3 -11.75 -50.88 8.18
C LEU A 3 -10.96 -50.29 7.01
N ILE A 4 -9.63 -50.37 7.08
CA ILE A 4 -8.77 -50.01 5.94
C ILE A 4 -9.06 -50.96 4.76
N GLY A 5 -9.19 -52.25 5.02
CA GLY A 5 -9.57 -53.24 4.02
C GLY A 5 -10.91 -52.92 3.36
N VAL A 6 -11.93 -52.53 4.15
CA VAL A 6 -13.25 -52.16 3.67
C VAL A 6 -13.20 -50.88 2.80
N THR A 7 -12.45 -49.84 3.23
CA THR A 7 -12.32 -48.62 2.44
C THR A 7 -11.59 -48.85 1.13
N VAL A 8 -10.53 -49.66 1.12
CA VAL A 8 -9.81 -50.06 -0.11
C VAL A 8 -10.74 -50.87 -1.04
N PHE A 9 -11.47 -51.85 -0.48
CA PHE A 9 -12.39 -52.66 -1.25
C PHE A 9 -13.50 -51.84 -1.91
N MET A 10 -14.13 -50.93 -1.15
CA MET A 10 -15.15 -50.01 -1.67
C MET A 10 -14.59 -49.04 -2.72
N SER A 11 -13.35 -48.61 -2.54
CA SER A 11 -12.67 -47.78 -3.53
C SER A 11 -12.42 -48.56 -4.84
N VAL A 12 -12.00 -49.81 -4.78
CA VAL A 12 -11.84 -50.70 -5.93
C VAL A 12 -13.19 -50.96 -6.61
N LEU A 13 -14.24 -51.25 -5.86
CA LEU A 13 -15.59 -51.39 -6.41
C LEU A 13 -16.03 -50.13 -7.16
N SER A 14 -15.77 -48.94 -6.61
CA SER A 14 -16.10 -47.68 -7.28
C SER A 14 -15.44 -47.55 -8.66
N VAL A 15 -14.20 -48.03 -8.79
CA VAL A 15 -13.46 -48.07 -10.06
C VAL A 15 -14.08 -49.07 -11.04
N VAL A 16 -14.37 -50.29 -10.57
CA VAL A 16 -14.94 -51.36 -11.38
C VAL A 16 -16.31 -50.98 -11.93
N TYR A 17 -17.19 -50.49 -11.08
CA TYR A 17 -18.56 -50.09 -11.45
C TYR A 17 -18.63 -48.70 -12.09
N ASN A 18 -17.50 -47.96 -12.12
CA ASN A 18 -17.39 -46.57 -12.63
C ASN A 18 -18.42 -45.62 -12.01
N ARG A 19 -18.65 -45.74 -10.69
CA ARG A 19 -19.65 -44.98 -9.92
C ARG A 19 -18.92 -44.08 -8.91
N ARG A 20 -18.95 -42.77 -9.14
CA ARG A 20 -18.33 -41.78 -8.25
C ARG A 20 -18.95 -41.72 -6.86
N GLU A 21 -20.27 -42.01 -6.77
CA GLU A 21 -21.01 -42.03 -5.52
C GLU A 21 -20.44 -43.06 -4.55
N LEU A 22 -20.03 -44.25 -5.04
CA LEU A 22 -19.37 -45.28 -4.23
C LEU A 22 -17.99 -44.79 -3.74
N ALA A 23 -17.26 -44.06 -4.54
CA ALA A 23 -15.96 -43.47 -4.12
C ALA A 23 -16.16 -42.44 -3.00
N ILE A 24 -17.19 -41.60 -3.10
CA ILE A 24 -17.50 -40.59 -2.08
C ILE A 24 -17.90 -41.28 -0.75
N ILE A 25 -18.76 -42.29 -0.81
CA ILE A 25 -19.16 -43.07 0.38
C ILE A 25 -17.96 -43.74 1.04
N SER A 26 -17.09 -44.38 0.22
CA SER A 26 -15.84 -44.99 0.69
C SER A 26 -14.92 -43.97 1.37
N LEU A 27 -14.80 -42.79 0.79
CA LEU A 27 -13.98 -41.71 1.30
C LEU A 27 -14.48 -41.19 2.65
N VAL A 28 -15.79 -40.88 2.75
CA VAL A 28 -16.44 -40.42 3.98
C VAL A 28 -16.32 -41.49 5.07
N GLY A 29 -16.63 -42.74 4.72
CA GLY A 29 -16.47 -43.88 5.64
C GLY A 29 -15.02 -44.05 6.11
N GLY A 30 -14.05 -43.89 5.21
CA GLY A 30 -12.62 -43.93 5.53
C GLY A 30 -12.19 -42.85 6.52
N PHE A 31 -12.63 -41.61 6.37
CA PHE A 31 -12.34 -40.54 7.32
C PHE A 31 -13.02 -40.73 8.68
N LEU A 32 -14.23 -41.27 8.71
CA LEU A 32 -14.97 -41.55 9.97
C LEU A 32 -14.49 -42.81 10.69
N ALA A 33 -13.90 -43.74 9.99
CA ALA A 33 -13.48 -45.03 10.52
C ALA A 33 -12.62 -44.97 11.80
N PRO A 34 -11.58 -44.13 11.89
CA PRO A 34 -10.76 -43.99 13.09
C PRO A 34 -11.55 -43.54 14.31
N PHE A 35 -12.55 -42.69 14.12
CA PHE A 35 -13.37 -42.16 15.22
C PHE A 35 -14.40 -43.16 15.74
N ILE A 36 -14.92 -44.01 14.85
CA ILE A 36 -15.89 -45.06 15.22
C ILE A 36 -15.22 -46.18 16.03
N VAL A 37 -13.93 -46.47 15.72
CA VAL A 37 -13.21 -47.59 16.32
C VAL A 37 -12.30 -47.16 17.47
N SER A 38 -12.13 -45.86 17.66
CA SER A 38 -11.24 -45.34 18.72
C SER A 38 -11.76 -45.67 20.10
N SER A 39 -10.94 -46.35 20.90
CA SER A 39 -11.19 -46.59 22.35
C SER A 39 -10.74 -45.42 23.24
N GLY A 40 -10.34 -44.29 22.64
CA GLY A 40 -9.86 -43.11 23.37
C GLY A 40 -8.33 -43.06 23.60
N GLU A 41 -7.61 -44.18 23.45
CA GLU A 41 -6.15 -44.27 23.65
C GLU A 41 -5.35 -44.25 22.32
N GLY A 42 -5.95 -43.81 21.23
CA GLY A 42 -5.35 -43.83 19.89
C GLY A 42 -4.16 -42.85 19.74
N SER A 43 -3.05 -43.33 19.14
CA SER A 43 -1.92 -42.47 18.79
C SER A 43 -2.27 -41.52 17.64
N TYR A 44 -2.10 -40.22 17.84
CA TYR A 44 -2.29 -39.22 16.80
C TYR A 44 -1.36 -39.43 15.57
N LEU A 45 -0.15 -40.02 15.78
CA LEU A 45 0.75 -40.38 14.70
C LEU A 45 0.15 -41.38 13.74
N VAL A 46 -0.51 -42.43 14.29
CA VAL A 46 -1.22 -43.46 13.50
C VAL A 46 -2.36 -42.84 12.72
N LEU A 47 -3.15 -41.97 13.37
CA LEU A 47 -4.27 -41.27 12.73
C LEU A 47 -3.79 -40.41 11.52
N PHE A 48 -2.82 -39.52 11.72
CA PHE A 48 -2.39 -38.66 10.65
C PHE A 48 -1.60 -39.38 9.54
N THR A 49 -0.89 -40.45 9.87
CA THR A 49 -0.30 -41.35 8.86
C THR A 49 -1.39 -42.02 8.03
N TYR A 50 -2.44 -42.53 8.66
CA TYR A 50 -3.60 -43.09 7.97
C TYR A 50 -4.27 -42.08 7.05
N VAL A 51 -4.55 -40.86 7.54
CA VAL A 51 -5.14 -39.77 6.76
C VAL A 51 -4.26 -39.41 5.58
N SER A 52 -2.92 -39.42 5.73
CA SER A 52 -2.00 -39.17 4.63
C SER A 52 -2.10 -40.21 3.53
N ILE A 53 -2.13 -41.50 3.89
CA ILE A 53 -2.28 -42.62 2.95
C ILE A 53 -3.63 -42.53 2.23
N LEU A 54 -4.72 -42.25 2.97
CA LEU A 54 -6.05 -42.09 2.41
C LEU A 54 -6.11 -40.96 1.40
N ASN A 55 -5.53 -39.79 1.71
CA ASN A 55 -5.44 -38.64 0.79
C ASN A 55 -4.68 -38.97 -0.48
N LEU A 56 -3.53 -39.65 -0.38
CA LEU A 56 -2.74 -40.05 -1.54
C LEU A 56 -3.49 -41.08 -2.41
N GLY A 57 -4.18 -42.04 -1.80
CA GLY A 57 -5.01 -43.02 -2.50
C GLY A 57 -6.16 -42.36 -3.26
N MET A 58 -6.87 -41.43 -2.61
CA MET A 58 -7.98 -40.70 -3.24
C MET A 58 -7.49 -39.73 -4.33
N PHE A 59 -6.32 -39.13 -4.14
CA PHE A 59 -5.69 -38.35 -5.21
C PHE A 59 -5.36 -39.21 -6.45
N GLY A 60 -4.77 -40.37 -6.24
CA GLY A 60 -4.52 -41.34 -7.32
C GLY A 60 -5.79 -41.75 -8.07
N LEU A 61 -6.86 -42.03 -7.30
CA LEU A 61 -8.18 -42.37 -7.84
C LEU A 61 -8.78 -41.22 -8.64
N SER A 62 -8.68 -40.00 -8.12
CA SER A 62 -9.14 -38.78 -8.77
C SER A 62 -8.47 -38.56 -10.13
N ILE A 63 -7.16 -38.79 -10.22
CA ILE A 63 -6.43 -38.69 -11.50
C ILE A 63 -6.85 -39.77 -12.47
N TYR A 64 -7.00 -41.02 -11.97
CA TYR A 64 -7.34 -42.17 -12.84
C TYR A 64 -8.73 -42.07 -13.45
N LYS A 65 -9.72 -41.67 -12.65
CA LYS A 65 -11.14 -41.61 -13.07
C LYS A 65 -11.61 -40.19 -13.42
N LYS A 66 -10.76 -39.16 -13.25
CA LYS A 66 -11.09 -37.74 -13.48
C LYS A 66 -12.24 -37.22 -12.62
N TRP A 67 -12.36 -37.70 -11.39
CA TRP A 67 -13.38 -37.28 -10.42
C TRP A 67 -12.84 -36.16 -9.53
N GLY A 68 -13.06 -34.90 -9.95
CA GLY A 68 -12.53 -33.70 -9.29
C GLY A 68 -13.14 -33.39 -7.92
N GLU A 69 -14.26 -34.00 -7.55
CA GLU A 69 -14.90 -33.83 -6.25
C GLU A 69 -14.13 -34.52 -5.10
N LEU A 70 -13.42 -35.62 -5.38
CA LEU A 70 -12.72 -36.39 -4.36
C LEU A 70 -11.64 -35.59 -3.61
N PRO A 71 -10.75 -34.88 -4.29
CA PRO A 71 -9.76 -34.04 -3.61
C PRO A 71 -10.39 -32.94 -2.75
N MET A 72 -11.55 -32.38 -3.17
CA MET A 72 -12.24 -31.34 -2.43
C MET A 72 -12.83 -31.90 -1.10
N ILE A 73 -13.45 -33.07 -1.14
CA ILE A 73 -14.00 -33.75 0.03
C ILE A 73 -12.85 -34.15 0.98
N SER A 74 -11.79 -34.76 0.45
CA SER A 74 -10.58 -35.09 1.22
C SER A 74 -9.99 -33.87 1.92
N PHE A 75 -9.92 -32.73 1.23
CA PHE A 75 -9.43 -31.46 1.76
C PHE A 75 -10.24 -31.02 2.98
N VAL A 76 -11.57 -31.01 2.87
CA VAL A 76 -12.45 -30.57 3.95
C VAL A 76 -12.28 -31.48 5.19
N PHE A 77 -12.34 -32.79 5.02
CA PHE A 77 -12.20 -33.73 6.16
C PHE A 77 -10.81 -33.66 6.80
N THR A 78 -9.74 -33.57 6.00
CA THR A 78 -8.36 -33.49 6.52
C THR A 78 -8.16 -32.24 7.38
N TRP A 79 -8.57 -31.08 6.88
CA TRP A 79 -8.39 -29.83 7.62
C TRP A 79 -9.37 -29.68 8.78
N LEU A 80 -10.54 -30.34 8.72
CA LEU A 80 -11.46 -30.42 9.85
C LEU A 80 -10.83 -31.24 10.98
N ILE A 81 -10.28 -32.42 10.68
CA ILE A 81 -9.60 -33.28 11.66
C ILE A 81 -8.39 -32.54 12.25
N MET A 82 -7.55 -31.93 11.40
CA MET A 82 -6.40 -31.17 11.86
C MET A 82 -6.82 -29.97 12.73
N GLY A 83 -7.90 -29.26 12.37
CA GLY A 83 -8.45 -28.15 13.15
C GLY A 83 -8.95 -28.57 14.53
N ILE A 84 -9.64 -29.71 14.63
CA ILE A 84 -10.06 -30.29 15.91
C ILE A 84 -8.84 -30.60 16.78
N PHE A 85 -7.81 -31.25 16.21
CA PHE A 85 -6.57 -31.53 16.95
C PHE A 85 -5.84 -30.27 17.36
N LEU A 86 -5.84 -29.23 16.55
CA LEU A 86 -5.23 -27.95 16.87
C LEU A 86 -5.92 -27.28 18.07
N LEU A 87 -7.25 -27.33 18.14
CA LEU A 87 -8.02 -26.81 19.27
C LEU A 87 -7.70 -27.57 20.57
N PHE A 88 -7.60 -28.91 20.50
CA PHE A 88 -7.26 -29.72 21.67
C PHE A 88 -5.78 -29.60 22.06
N SER A 89 -4.85 -29.54 21.11
CA SER A 89 -3.40 -29.37 21.37
C SER A 89 -3.06 -28.01 21.96
N TYR A 90 -3.89 -27.00 21.75
CA TYR A 90 -3.69 -25.68 22.35
C TYR A 90 -3.80 -25.74 23.89
N THR A 91 -4.54 -26.69 24.43
CA THR A 91 -4.66 -26.94 25.89
C THR A 91 -3.52 -27.81 26.44
N SER A 92 -2.81 -28.56 25.62
CA SER A 92 -1.73 -29.49 26.00
C SER A 92 -0.38 -28.97 25.50
N SER A 93 0.37 -28.24 26.32
CA SER A 93 1.61 -27.52 25.99
C SER A 93 2.83 -28.43 25.66
N SER A 94 2.66 -29.51 24.91
CA SER A 94 3.78 -30.36 24.48
C SER A 94 4.41 -29.88 23.17
N THR A 95 5.63 -29.38 23.23
CA THR A 95 6.43 -28.92 22.06
C THR A 95 6.67 -30.03 21.04
N VAL A 96 6.85 -31.29 21.50
CA VAL A 96 7.08 -32.45 20.65
C VAL A 96 5.83 -32.77 19.81
N ILE A 97 4.64 -32.74 20.40
CA ILE A 97 3.38 -32.97 19.68
C ILE A 97 3.19 -31.90 18.63
N SER A 98 3.42 -30.62 18.97
CA SER A 98 3.32 -29.49 18.03
C SER A 98 4.27 -29.64 16.84
N GLY A 99 5.49 -30.15 17.06
CA GLY A 99 6.45 -30.44 15.99
C GLY A 99 5.97 -31.50 15.02
N HIS A 100 5.44 -32.63 15.53
CA HIS A 100 4.88 -33.69 14.67
C HIS A 100 3.65 -33.19 13.88
N LEU A 101 2.76 -32.43 14.51
CA LEU A 101 1.61 -31.85 13.84
C LEU A 101 1.99 -30.84 12.77
N PHE A 102 3.04 -30.04 13.00
CA PHE A 102 3.60 -29.15 11.98
C PHE A 102 4.12 -29.90 10.76
N LEU A 103 4.78 -31.06 10.97
CA LEU A 103 5.24 -31.91 9.86
C LEU A 103 4.07 -32.48 9.05
N PHE A 104 3.01 -32.96 9.72
CA PHE A 104 1.81 -33.46 9.04
C PHE A 104 1.06 -32.36 8.30
N THR A 105 0.94 -31.16 8.89
CA THR A 105 0.36 -29.99 8.19
C THR A 105 1.15 -29.63 6.92
N THR A 106 2.47 -29.68 7.00
CA THR A 106 3.35 -29.46 5.84
C THR A 106 3.15 -30.55 4.78
N LEU A 107 3.05 -31.81 5.19
CA LEU A 107 2.76 -32.92 4.29
C LEU A 107 1.41 -32.72 3.58
N PHE A 108 0.35 -32.39 4.32
CA PHE A 108 -0.97 -32.14 3.75
C PHE A 108 -0.97 -30.93 2.81
N TYR A 109 -0.24 -29.88 3.15
CA TYR A 109 -0.06 -28.73 2.27
C TYR A 109 0.44 -29.16 0.88
N PHE A 110 1.47 -30.01 0.83
CA PHE A 110 2.00 -30.52 -0.44
C PHE A 110 1.05 -31.50 -1.13
N ILE A 111 0.39 -32.42 -0.39
CA ILE A 111 -0.58 -33.35 -0.97
C ILE A 111 -1.68 -32.59 -1.70
N PHE A 112 -2.22 -31.51 -1.12
CA PHE A 112 -3.28 -30.72 -1.75
C PHE A 112 -2.79 -29.74 -2.84
N LEU A 113 -1.48 -29.61 -3.04
CA LEU A 113 -0.91 -28.99 -4.24
C LEU A 113 -0.78 -29.97 -5.43
N LEU A 114 -0.72 -31.29 -5.17
CA LEU A 114 -0.59 -32.31 -6.23
C LEU A 114 -1.67 -32.23 -7.32
N PRO A 115 -2.95 -31.91 -7.05
CA PRO A 115 -3.96 -31.75 -8.08
C PRO A 115 -3.60 -30.74 -9.17
N VAL A 116 -2.73 -29.76 -8.87
CA VAL A 116 -2.22 -28.81 -9.89
C VAL A 116 -1.44 -29.55 -10.99
N PHE A 117 -0.73 -30.62 -10.63
CA PHE A 117 0.07 -31.41 -11.56
C PHE A 117 -0.76 -32.35 -12.45
N SER A 118 -2.02 -32.65 -12.07
CA SER A 118 -2.94 -33.43 -12.93
C SER A 118 -3.29 -32.70 -14.23
N ILE A 119 -3.20 -31.37 -14.23
CA ILE A 119 -3.38 -30.50 -15.38
C ILE A 119 -2.44 -30.85 -16.53
N LEU A 120 -1.25 -31.38 -16.26
CA LEU A 120 -0.28 -31.79 -17.28
C LEU A 120 -0.77 -32.90 -18.21
N ARG A 121 -1.75 -33.69 -17.81
CA ARG A 121 -2.30 -34.79 -18.59
C ARG A 121 -3.34 -34.38 -19.65
N GLY A 122 -3.48 -33.06 -19.92
CA GLY A 122 -4.27 -32.57 -21.05
C GLY A 122 -5.77 -32.48 -20.80
N GLU A 123 -6.20 -32.33 -19.56
CA GLU A 123 -7.59 -32.07 -19.24
C GLU A 123 -7.99 -30.65 -19.69
N ASP A 124 -9.16 -30.53 -20.34
CA ASP A 124 -9.69 -29.26 -20.79
C ASP A 124 -9.90 -28.29 -19.62
N MET A 125 -9.38 -27.08 -19.72
CA MET A 125 -9.52 -26.00 -18.73
C MET A 125 -10.97 -25.66 -18.38
N ARG A 126 -11.91 -25.97 -19.26
CA ARG A 126 -13.35 -25.74 -19.02
C ARG A 126 -13.93 -26.61 -17.91
N THR A 127 -13.27 -27.74 -17.61
CA THR A 127 -13.67 -28.70 -16.57
C THR A 127 -12.89 -28.53 -15.26
N MET A 128 -11.86 -27.67 -15.24
CA MET A 128 -11.14 -27.35 -14.00
C MET A 128 -12.12 -26.69 -13.03
N SER A 129 -12.61 -27.50 -12.10
CA SER A 129 -13.70 -27.11 -11.21
C SER A 129 -13.25 -25.87 -10.43
N ARG A 130 -14.13 -24.90 -10.29
CA ARG A 130 -13.94 -23.74 -9.39
C ARG A 130 -13.51 -24.21 -7.98
N GLY A 131 -13.87 -25.45 -7.62
CA GLY A 131 -13.45 -26.12 -6.41
C GLY A 131 -11.94 -26.31 -6.28
N LEU A 132 -11.23 -26.67 -7.37
CA LEU A 132 -9.77 -26.85 -7.29
C LEU A 132 -9.05 -25.53 -7.00
N VAL A 133 -9.46 -24.43 -7.64
CA VAL A 133 -8.92 -23.11 -7.37
C VAL A 133 -9.20 -22.70 -5.91
N PHE A 134 -10.40 -22.98 -5.42
CA PHE A 134 -10.76 -22.75 -4.03
C PHE A 134 -9.87 -23.55 -3.08
N VAL A 135 -9.64 -24.84 -3.36
CA VAL A 135 -8.73 -25.70 -2.56
C VAL A 135 -7.32 -25.10 -2.54
N ILE A 136 -6.76 -24.69 -3.67
CA ILE A 136 -5.42 -24.10 -3.74
C ILE A 136 -5.34 -22.85 -2.87
N ILE A 137 -6.28 -21.91 -3.04
CA ILE A 137 -6.29 -20.66 -2.26
C ILE A 137 -6.40 -20.96 -0.77
N THR A 138 -7.42 -21.72 -0.39
CA THR A 138 -7.73 -22.00 1.02
C THR A 138 -6.62 -22.80 1.70
N ASN A 139 -6.00 -23.76 0.99
CA ASN A 139 -4.88 -24.56 1.49
C ASN A 139 -3.69 -23.70 1.94
N ASN A 140 -3.33 -22.68 1.16
CA ASN A 140 -2.25 -21.77 1.51
C ASN A 140 -2.55 -20.99 2.80
N PHE A 141 -3.77 -20.47 2.96
CA PHE A 141 -4.17 -19.72 4.17
C PHE A 141 -4.28 -20.59 5.40
N ILE A 142 -4.87 -21.80 5.27
CA ILE A 142 -4.99 -22.73 6.39
C ILE A 142 -3.61 -23.20 6.82
N TYR A 143 -2.70 -23.48 5.88
CA TYR A 143 -1.33 -23.88 6.21
C TYR A 143 -0.56 -22.76 6.92
N LEU A 144 -0.70 -21.48 6.50
CA LEU A 144 -0.11 -20.36 7.23
C LEU A 144 -0.65 -20.27 8.65
N LEU A 145 -1.99 -20.33 8.82
CA LEU A 145 -2.62 -20.18 10.11
C LEU A 145 -2.24 -21.32 11.07
N SER A 146 -2.41 -22.57 10.65
CA SER A 146 -2.08 -23.74 11.48
C SER A 146 -0.58 -23.83 11.76
N GLY A 147 0.26 -23.59 10.76
CA GLY A 147 1.70 -23.61 10.91
C GLY A 147 2.21 -22.52 11.86
N ALA A 148 1.68 -21.30 11.78
CA ALA A 148 2.01 -20.21 12.71
C ALA A 148 1.64 -20.55 14.16
N LEU A 149 0.48 -21.20 14.38
CA LEU A 149 0.05 -21.65 15.72
C LEU A 149 0.97 -22.75 16.26
N PHE A 150 1.34 -23.73 15.44
CA PHE A 150 2.27 -24.77 15.87
C PHE A 150 3.67 -24.24 16.16
N LEU A 151 4.20 -23.33 15.32
CA LEU A 151 5.49 -22.68 15.57
C LEU A 151 5.48 -21.92 16.90
N ARG A 152 4.41 -21.19 17.19
CA ARG A 152 4.25 -20.48 18.46
C ARG A 152 4.22 -21.46 19.65
N ASN A 153 3.49 -22.57 19.54
CA ASN A 153 3.44 -23.61 20.60
C ASN A 153 4.81 -24.30 20.80
N MET A 154 5.65 -24.32 19.77
CA MET A 154 7.05 -24.79 19.87
C MET A 154 7.99 -23.76 20.49
N GLY A 155 7.51 -22.58 20.87
CA GLY A 155 8.30 -21.50 21.45
C GLY A 155 9.06 -20.63 20.46
N TRP A 156 8.75 -20.74 19.16
CA TRP A 156 9.39 -19.91 18.13
C TRP A 156 8.85 -18.48 18.18
N SER A 157 9.70 -17.51 17.83
CA SER A 157 9.32 -16.12 17.78
C SER A 157 8.24 -15.86 16.71
N PHE A 158 7.49 -14.76 16.86
CA PHE A 158 6.50 -14.33 15.87
C PHE A 158 7.10 -14.19 14.45
N LYS A 159 8.37 -13.79 14.35
CA LYS A 159 9.10 -13.69 13.07
C LYS A 159 9.18 -15.02 12.31
N ALA A 160 9.12 -16.17 13.00
CA ALA A 160 9.07 -17.47 12.33
C ALA A 160 7.82 -17.65 11.46
N SER A 161 6.69 -17.07 11.85
CA SER A 161 5.46 -17.06 11.03
C SER A 161 5.64 -16.28 9.73
N GLY A 162 6.44 -15.22 9.75
CA GLY A 162 6.81 -14.48 8.53
C GLY A 162 7.70 -15.29 7.58
N LEU A 163 8.65 -16.07 8.12
CA LEU A 163 9.44 -17.00 7.31
C LEU A 163 8.56 -18.10 6.69
N LEU A 164 7.56 -18.58 7.42
CA LEU A 164 6.58 -19.53 6.89
C LEU A 164 5.76 -18.91 5.75
N SER A 165 5.31 -17.65 5.90
CA SER A 165 4.61 -16.92 4.84
C SER A 165 5.50 -16.75 3.60
N LEU A 166 6.78 -16.40 3.78
CA LEU A 166 7.76 -16.32 2.70
C LEU A 166 7.96 -17.67 2.01
N PHE A 167 8.05 -18.76 2.77
CA PHE A 167 8.13 -20.10 2.23
C PHE A 167 6.93 -20.43 1.33
N ILE A 168 5.71 -20.13 1.79
CA ILE A 168 4.48 -20.30 0.98
C ILE A 168 4.55 -19.45 -0.31
N ALA A 169 5.01 -18.21 -0.21
CA ALA A 169 5.20 -17.35 -1.39
C ALA A 169 6.17 -17.96 -2.40
N LEU A 170 7.31 -18.49 -1.93
CA LEU A 170 8.32 -19.15 -2.78
C LEU A 170 7.78 -20.42 -3.44
N VAL A 171 7.03 -21.27 -2.73
CA VAL A 171 6.39 -22.45 -3.30
C VAL A 171 5.40 -22.05 -4.42
N ASN A 172 4.55 -21.06 -4.15
CA ASN A 172 3.61 -20.55 -5.18
C ASN A 172 4.36 -19.90 -6.35
N LEU A 173 5.46 -19.20 -6.12
CA LEU A 173 6.31 -18.66 -7.19
C LEU A 173 6.89 -19.79 -8.07
N GLY A 174 7.38 -20.87 -7.44
CA GLY A 174 7.80 -22.06 -8.15
C GLY A 174 6.69 -22.64 -9.04
N LEU A 175 5.46 -22.71 -8.53
CA LEU A 175 4.30 -23.13 -9.31
C LEU A 175 3.99 -22.18 -10.49
N VAL A 176 4.09 -20.86 -10.27
CA VAL A 176 3.91 -19.85 -11.35
C VAL A 176 4.92 -20.07 -12.45
N LEU A 177 6.21 -20.17 -12.10
CA LEU A 177 7.29 -20.34 -13.06
C LEU A 177 7.14 -21.65 -13.84
N TRP A 178 6.75 -22.72 -13.16
CA TRP A 178 6.50 -24.03 -13.76
C TRP A 178 5.30 -24.01 -14.71
N LEU A 179 4.16 -23.41 -14.31
CA LEU A 179 2.96 -23.25 -15.15
C LEU A 179 3.26 -22.38 -16.38
N TRP A 180 4.03 -21.31 -16.18
CA TRP A 180 4.42 -20.42 -17.28
C TRP A 180 5.26 -21.14 -18.34
N LYS A 181 6.17 -22.01 -17.91
CA LYS A 181 7.02 -22.79 -18.81
C LYS A 181 6.26 -23.92 -19.52
N SER A 182 5.28 -24.53 -18.83
CA SER A 182 4.62 -25.76 -19.30
C SER A 182 3.55 -25.50 -20.37
N ARG A 183 2.69 -24.50 -20.23
CA ARG A 183 1.64 -24.16 -21.21
C ARG A 183 1.15 -22.71 -21.08
N LYS A 184 1.03 -22.01 -22.20
CA LYS A 184 0.55 -20.62 -22.26
C LYS A 184 -0.97 -20.46 -22.02
N ASP A 185 -1.75 -21.53 -22.05
CA ASP A 185 -3.22 -21.47 -22.01
C ASP A 185 -3.83 -21.34 -20.62
N TYR A 186 -3.02 -21.51 -19.56
CA TYR A 186 -3.46 -21.45 -18.15
C TYR A 186 -3.34 -20.05 -17.51
N LYS A 187 -3.60 -19.00 -18.28
CA LYS A 187 -3.46 -17.61 -17.84
C LYS A 187 -4.18 -17.32 -16.51
N PHE A 188 -5.41 -17.83 -16.35
CA PHE A 188 -6.17 -17.61 -15.12
C PHE A 188 -5.49 -18.21 -13.88
N LEU A 189 -5.00 -19.46 -13.98
CA LEU A 189 -4.31 -20.13 -12.87
C LEU A 189 -2.97 -19.45 -12.55
N VAL A 190 -2.20 -19.08 -13.58
CA VAL A 190 -0.95 -18.34 -13.44
C VAL A 190 -1.18 -17.02 -12.70
N TYR A 191 -2.18 -16.25 -13.10
CA TYR A 191 -2.48 -15.00 -12.39
C TYR A 191 -3.02 -15.23 -10.97
N THR A 192 -3.82 -16.27 -10.75
CA THR A 192 -4.31 -16.60 -9.40
C THR A 192 -3.15 -16.97 -8.47
N THR A 193 -2.25 -17.85 -8.92
CA THR A 193 -1.06 -18.23 -8.13
C THR A 193 -0.09 -17.07 -7.96
N LEU A 194 0.08 -16.20 -8.95
CA LEU A 194 0.85 -14.97 -8.83
C LEU A 194 0.22 -14.02 -7.79
N GLY A 195 -1.12 -13.94 -7.75
CA GLY A 195 -1.84 -13.21 -6.71
C GLY A 195 -1.54 -13.75 -5.31
N LEU A 196 -1.47 -15.07 -5.15
CA LEU A 196 -1.08 -15.70 -3.88
C LEU A 196 0.37 -15.35 -3.49
N VAL A 197 1.31 -15.39 -4.45
CA VAL A 197 2.70 -14.95 -4.19
C VAL A 197 2.72 -13.55 -3.59
N LEU A 198 2.06 -12.59 -4.25
CA LEU A 198 2.02 -11.21 -3.77
C LEU A 198 1.33 -11.10 -2.41
N THR A 199 0.22 -11.80 -2.20
CA THR A 199 -0.49 -11.80 -0.91
C THR A 199 0.40 -12.29 0.23
N PHE A 200 1.15 -13.39 0.02
CA PHE A 200 2.01 -13.94 1.08
C PHE A 200 3.29 -13.11 1.27
N VAL A 201 3.80 -12.45 0.24
CA VAL A 201 4.84 -11.42 0.37
C VAL A 201 4.33 -10.25 1.19
N SER A 202 3.13 -9.72 0.87
CA SER A 202 2.49 -8.64 1.64
C SER A 202 2.29 -8.98 3.12
N ILE A 203 1.93 -10.23 3.42
CA ILE A 203 1.76 -10.71 4.81
C ILE A 203 3.12 -10.84 5.52
N THR A 204 4.16 -11.27 4.79
CA THR A 204 5.52 -11.42 5.34
C THR A 204 6.08 -10.08 5.82
N VAL A 205 5.81 -9.00 5.08
CA VAL A 205 6.39 -7.67 5.31
C VAL A 205 6.16 -7.16 6.73
N PRO A 206 4.91 -7.03 7.25
CA PRO A 206 4.69 -6.50 8.59
C PRO A 206 5.12 -7.46 9.72
N ILE A 207 5.42 -8.72 9.40
CA ILE A 207 5.90 -9.70 10.38
C ILE A 207 7.43 -9.66 10.48
N GLN A 208 8.12 -9.37 9.38
CA GLN A 208 9.59 -9.42 9.31
C GLN A 208 10.26 -8.05 9.42
N LEU A 209 9.61 -7.02 8.89
CA LEU A 209 10.15 -5.68 8.80
C LEU A 209 9.54 -4.79 9.88
N ASP A 210 10.31 -3.82 10.30
CA ASP A 210 9.90 -2.86 11.30
C ASP A 210 9.90 -1.44 10.69
N GLY A 211 9.00 -0.55 11.15
CA GLY A 211 8.96 0.87 10.81
C GLY A 211 8.75 1.15 9.32
N ASN A 212 9.49 2.11 8.81
CA ASN A 212 9.36 2.69 7.47
C ASN A 212 9.43 1.67 6.30
N TYR A 213 10.09 0.52 6.50
CA TYR A 213 10.22 -0.51 5.46
C TYR A 213 8.87 -1.13 5.08
N ILE A 214 7.94 -1.26 6.02
CA ILE A 214 6.57 -1.76 5.77
C ILE A 214 5.88 -0.85 4.76
N THR A 215 5.93 0.45 5.03
CA THR A 215 5.31 1.49 4.20
C THR A 215 5.89 1.51 2.79
N LEU A 216 7.22 1.39 2.64
CA LEU A 216 7.90 1.34 1.35
C LEU A 216 7.47 0.14 0.50
N VAL A 217 7.40 -1.05 1.09
CA VAL A 217 7.02 -2.26 0.36
C VAL A 217 5.55 -2.20 -0.05
N TRP A 218 4.64 -1.81 0.84
CA TRP A 218 3.22 -1.68 0.49
C TRP A 218 2.97 -0.60 -0.56
N ALA A 219 3.71 0.53 -0.50
CA ALA A 219 3.65 1.57 -1.52
C ALA A 219 4.10 1.07 -2.91
N SER A 220 5.13 0.23 -2.97
CA SER A 220 5.59 -0.41 -4.21
C SER A 220 4.57 -1.40 -4.75
N GLU A 221 4.03 -2.23 -3.85
CA GLU A 221 3.12 -3.32 -4.19
C GLU A 221 1.76 -2.82 -4.68
N MET A 222 1.23 -1.71 -4.12
CA MET A 222 -0.02 -1.14 -4.60
C MET A 222 0.08 -0.69 -6.08
N VAL A 223 1.22 -0.13 -6.49
CA VAL A 223 1.47 0.27 -7.88
C VAL A 223 1.61 -0.95 -8.78
N LEU A 224 2.34 -1.98 -8.31
CA LEU A 224 2.52 -3.24 -9.03
C LEU A 224 1.18 -3.96 -9.24
N LEU A 225 0.32 -4.05 -8.23
CA LEU A 225 -0.99 -4.68 -8.33
C LEU A 225 -1.92 -3.94 -9.30
N LEU A 226 -1.88 -2.60 -9.30
CA LEU A 226 -2.62 -1.81 -10.27
C LEU A 226 -2.13 -2.10 -11.71
N TRP A 227 -0.82 -2.16 -11.91
CA TRP A 227 -0.23 -2.51 -13.20
C TRP A 227 -0.64 -3.92 -13.65
N LEU A 228 -0.61 -4.91 -12.73
CA LEU A 228 -1.08 -6.27 -13.00
C LEU A 228 -2.57 -6.29 -13.36
N TYR A 229 -3.41 -5.51 -12.67
CA TYR A 229 -4.82 -5.36 -13.04
C TYR A 229 -4.99 -4.86 -14.47
N ILE A 230 -4.23 -3.83 -14.86
CA ILE A 230 -4.28 -3.26 -16.21
C ILE A 230 -3.91 -4.31 -17.27
N LYS A 231 -2.89 -5.13 -16.99
CA LYS A 231 -2.40 -6.19 -17.90
C LYS A 231 -3.30 -7.42 -17.93
N SER A 232 -3.72 -7.93 -16.77
CA SER A 232 -4.47 -9.19 -16.64
C SER A 232 -5.98 -9.04 -16.75
N ARG A 233 -6.51 -7.85 -16.45
CA ARG A 233 -7.95 -7.56 -16.35
C ARG A 233 -8.67 -8.33 -15.23
N ILE A 234 -7.94 -8.96 -14.31
CA ILE A 234 -8.47 -9.70 -13.17
C ILE A 234 -8.83 -8.72 -12.07
N ARG A 235 -10.13 -8.64 -11.71
CA ARG A 235 -10.66 -7.66 -10.74
C ARG A 235 -10.06 -7.79 -9.33
N VAL A 236 -9.59 -8.99 -8.96
CA VAL A 236 -8.99 -9.22 -7.65
C VAL A 236 -7.80 -8.29 -7.41
N TYR A 237 -6.96 -8.06 -8.42
CA TYR A 237 -5.82 -7.14 -8.31
C TYR A 237 -6.25 -5.68 -8.10
N GLU A 238 -7.39 -5.27 -8.68
CA GLU A 238 -7.94 -3.93 -8.46
C GLU A 238 -8.35 -3.74 -7.00
N TYR A 239 -9.04 -4.72 -6.42
CA TYR A 239 -9.45 -4.66 -5.01
C TYR A 239 -8.24 -4.73 -4.08
N ALA A 240 -7.29 -5.62 -4.34
CA ALA A 240 -6.06 -5.74 -3.57
C ALA A 240 -5.24 -4.44 -3.61
N ALA A 241 -5.08 -3.82 -4.78
CA ALA A 241 -4.41 -2.53 -4.91
C ALA A 241 -5.08 -1.43 -4.08
N LYS A 242 -6.42 -1.36 -4.06
CA LYS A 242 -7.16 -0.39 -3.25
C LYS A 242 -7.01 -0.63 -1.74
N ILE A 243 -6.99 -1.89 -1.33
CA ILE A 243 -6.74 -2.25 0.08
C ILE A 243 -5.33 -1.81 0.47
N LEU A 244 -4.33 -2.07 -0.38
CA LEU A 244 -2.96 -1.64 -0.11
C LEU A 244 -2.79 -0.12 -0.10
N VAL A 245 -3.54 0.64 -0.90
CA VAL A 245 -3.57 2.10 -0.78
C VAL A 245 -3.97 2.53 0.63
N GLY A 246 -5.04 1.92 1.18
CA GLY A 246 -5.49 2.17 2.54
C GLY A 246 -4.45 1.78 3.60
N LEU A 247 -3.86 0.59 3.49
CA LEU A 247 -2.84 0.09 4.39
C LEU A 247 -1.55 0.94 4.34
N THR A 248 -1.09 1.31 3.14
CA THR A 248 0.04 2.22 2.95
C THR A 248 -0.20 3.57 3.61
N PHE A 249 -1.41 4.11 3.46
CA PHE A 249 -1.75 5.40 4.07
C PHE A 249 -1.78 5.32 5.60
N ILE A 250 -2.36 4.26 6.17
CA ILE A 250 -2.37 4.03 7.63
C ILE A 250 -0.95 3.86 8.15
N SER A 251 -0.13 3.01 7.50
CA SER A 251 1.28 2.81 7.87
C SER A 251 2.08 4.11 7.81
N TYR A 252 1.87 4.91 6.77
CA TYR A 252 2.49 6.22 6.63
C TYR A 252 2.10 7.19 7.75
N LEU A 253 0.83 7.20 8.17
CA LEU A 253 0.40 8.02 9.33
C LEU A 253 1.06 7.56 10.63
N MET A 254 1.26 6.25 10.81
CA MET A 254 1.99 5.72 11.96
C MET A 254 3.47 6.12 11.94
N ASP A 255 4.11 6.11 10.76
CA ASP A 255 5.49 6.56 10.60
C ASP A 255 5.63 8.06 10.94
N ILE A 256 4.71 8.90 10.46
CA ILE A 256 4.67 10.33 10.82
C ILE A 256 4.49 10.51 12.32
N TYR A 257 3.56 9.78 12.94
CA TYR A 257 3.31 9.86 14.37
C TYR A 257 4.58 9.53 15.17
N ASN A 258 5.30 8.48 14.78
CA ASN A 258 6.54 8.08 15.42
C ASN A 258 7.62 9.18 15.30
N VAL A 259 7.78 9.79 14.12
CA VAL A 259 8.73 10.90 13.92
C VAL A 259 8.39 12.09 14.80
N VAL A 260 7.11 12.49 14.84
CA VAL A 260 6.67 13.66 15.61
C VAL A 260 6.83 13.44 17.11
N MET A 261 6.57 12.22 17.61
CA MET A 261 6.55 11.93 19.05
C MET A 261 7.90 11.48 19.64
N HIS A 262 8.76 10.82 18.84
CA HIS A 262 9.94 10.14 19.39
C HIS A 262 11.28 10.57 18.79
N GLU A 263 11.33 11.13 17.58
CA GLU A 263 12.58 11.34 16.84
C GLU A 263 13.09 12.79 16.81
N HIS A 264 12.58 13.69 17.65
CA HIS A 264 13.03 15.10 17.68
C HIS A 264 14.57 15.30 17.83
N HIS A 265 15.32 14.25 18.20
CA HIS A 265 16.77 14.33 18.44
C HIS A 265 17.63 13.43 17.52
N ALA A 266 17.03 12.62 16.65
CA ALA A 266 17.77 11.59 15.92
C ALA A 266 18.01 11.88 14.42
N VAL A 267 17.46 12.97 13.86
CA VAL A 267 17.58 13.27 12.43
C VAL A 267 18.87 14.04 12.19
N SER A 268 19.92 13.33 11.72
CA SER A 268 21.27 13.87 11.59
C SER A 268 21.56 14.59 10.28
N THR A 269 20.81 14.33 9.20
CA THR A 269 21.11 14.87 7.86
C THR A 269 19.85 15.34 7.15
N ILE A 270 19.90 16.57 6.61
CA ILE A 270 18.82 17.17 5.84
C ILE A 270 18.63 16.41 4.50
N PHE A 271 17.40 16.07 4.13
CA PHE A 271 17.01 15.33 2.92
C PHE A 271 17.57 13.90 2.77
N LEU A 272 18.51 13.47 3.61
CA LEU A 272 19.16 12.16 3.55
C LEU A 272 18.81 11.29 4.78
N ASN A 273 17.59 11.41 5.28
CA ASN A 273 17.07 10.60 6.38
C ASN A 273 15.99 9.62 5.91
N SER A 274 15.77 8.57 6.69
CA SER A 274 14.82 7.50 6.36
C SER A 274 13.38 8.00 6.28
N SER A 275 12.99 8.92 7.14
CA SER A 275 11.63 9.48 7.18
C SER A 275 11.32 10.32 5.95
N PHE A 276 12.27 11.18 5.51
CA PHE A 276 12.14 11.93 4.28
C PHE A 276 12.04 11.02 3.05
N ALA A 277 12.96 10.03 2.96
CA ALA A 277 12.99 9.08 1.85
C ALA A 277 11.68 8.29 1.76
N THR A 278 11.15 7.80 2.88
CA THR A 278 9.87 7.08 2.93
C THR A 278 8.70 7.96 2.51
N SER A 279 8.59 9.16 3.06
CA SER A 279 7.51 10.11 2.74
C SER A 279 7.55 10.52 1.27
N LEU A 280 8.74 10.80 0.73
CA LEU A 280 8.94 11.11 -0.68
C LEU A 280 8.50 9.94 -1.57
N PHE A 281 8.92 8.72 -1.23
CA PHE A 281 8.57 7.52 -1.98
C PHE A 281 7.06 7.25 -1.97
N VAL A 282 6.41 7.37 -0.82
CA VAL A 282 4.94 7.21 -0.70
C VAL A 282 4.21 8.25 -1.56
N GLY A 283 4.62 9.51 -1.49
CA GLY A 283 4.04 10.57 -2.32
C GLY A 283 4.18 10.28 -3.82
N LEU A 284 5.36 9.84 -4.26
CA LEU A 284 5.62 9.45 -5.65
C LEU A 284 4.83 8.20 -6.06
N ALA A 285 4.73 7.19 -5.20
CA ALA A 285 3.96 5.98 -5.47
C ALA A 285 2.45 6.26 -5.60
N MET A 286 1.89 7.12 -4.73
CA MET A 286 0.50 7.60 -4.86
C MET A 286 0.28 8.37 -6.17
N GLY A 287 1.23 9.20 -6.56
CA GLY A 287 1.22 9.91 -7.84
C GLY A 287 1.28 8.96 -9.04
N ALA A 288 2.17 7.98 -9.01
CA ALA A 288 2.26 6.95 -10.03
C ALA A 288 0.97 6.13 -10.15
N PHE A 289 0.35 5.77 -9.02
CA PHE A 289 -0.94 5.10 -8.98
C PHE A 289 -2.03 5.94 -9.66
N ALA A 290 -2.12 7.23 -9.33
CA ALA A 290 -3.07 8.16 -9.94
C ALA A 290 -2.83 8.33 -11.46
N LEU A 291 -1.57 8.49 -11.88
CA LEU A 291 -1.22 8.63 -13.29
C LEU A 291 -1.53 7.37 -14.10
N LEU A 292 -1.24 6.19 -13.58
CA LEU A 292 -1.60 4.92 -14.21
C LEU A 292 -3.12 4.77 -14.35
N MET A 293 -3.89 5.08 -13.31
CA MET A 293 -5.35 5.10 -13.40
C MET A 293 -5.85 6.08 -14.45
N GLY A 294 -5.27 7.29 -14.51
CA GLY A 294 -5.65 8.32 -15.48
C GLY A 294 -5.34 7.92 -16.92
N TYR A 295 -4.14 7.40 -17.16
CA TYR A 295 -3.67 7.00 -18.48
C TYR A 295 -4.52 5.86 -19.08
N TYR A 296 -4.89 4.87 -18.28
CA TYR A 296 -5.68 3.71 -18.72
C TYR A 296 -7.20 3.90 -18.57
N ARG A 297 -7.67 5.09 -18.17
CA ARG A 297 -9.10 5.40 -18.05
C ARG A 297 -9.92 5.09 -19.31
N PRO A 298 -9.47 5.39 -20.54
CA PRO A 298 -10.22 5.09 -21.76
C PRO A 298 -10.50 3.60 -21.99
N PHE A 299 -9.70 2.71 -21.38
CA PHE A 299 -9.84 1.27 -21.52
C PHE A 299 -10.90 0.64 -20.60
N PHE A 300 -11.54 1.44 -19.73
CA PHE A 300 -12.57 0.97 -18.80
C PHE A 300 -13.98 1.24 -19.36
N SER A 301 -14.96 0.43 -18.91
CA SER A 301 -16.37 0.65 -19.25
C SER A 301 -16.86 2.02 -18.74
N THR A 302 -17.85 2.61 -19.42
CA THR A 302 -18.42 3.95 -19.13
C THR A 302 -18.78 4.12 -17.63
N ALA A 303 -19.44 3.12 -17.04
CA ALA A 303 -19.80 3.14 -15.61
C ALA A 303 -18.57 3.20 -14.68
N ARG A 304 -17.45 2.56 -15.06
CA ARG A 304 -16.20 2.64 -14.33
C ARG A 304 -15.45 3.93 -14.57
N GLN A 305 -15.51 4.48 -15.78
CA GLN A 305 -14.92 5.79 -16.08
C GLN A 305 -15.48 6.88 -15.17
N LEU A 306 -16.77 6.87 -14.87
CA LEU A 306 -17.40 7.79 -13.92
C LEU A 306 -16.84 7.59 -12.50
N LYS A 307 -16.71 6.33 -12.06
CA LYS A 307 -16.14 6.01 -10.73
C LYS A 307 -14.69 6.43 -10.60
N TYR A 308 -13.86 6.15 -11.59
CA TYR A 308 -12.45 6.57 -11.61
C TYR A 308 -12.28 8.07 -11.85
N GLY A 309 -13.29 8.75 -12.38
CA GLY A 309 -13.31 10.19 -12.55
C GLY A 309 -13.11 10.97 -11.26
N PHE A 310 -13.64 10.45 -10.13
CA PHE A 310 -13.45 11.03 -8.80
C PHE A 310 -12.14 10.55 -8.13
N TRP A 311 -11.84 9.24 -8.21
CA TRP A 311 -10.68 8.66 -7.51
C TRP A 311 -9.35 9.15 -8.03
N ASN A 312 -9.21 9.38 -9.33
CA ASN A 312 -7.95 9.83 -9.92
C ASN A 312 -7.52 11.22 -9.42
N PRO A 313 -8.34 12.29 -9.50
CA PRO A 313 -7.96 13.60 -8.96
C PRO A 313 -7.78 13.56 -7.45
N PHE A 314 -8.56 12.76 -6.73
CA PHE A 314 -8.40 12.59 -5.29
C PHE A 314 -7.03 11.98 -4.93
N MET A 315 -6.60 10.90 -5.60
CA MET A 315 -5.28 10.29 -5.37
C MET A 315 -4.15 11.22 -5.77
N LEU A 316 -4.31 11.99 -6.84
CA LEU A 316 -3.33 13.00 -7.23
C LEU A 316 -3.22 14.11 -6.18
N PHE A 317 -4.35 14.55 -5.63
CA PHE A 317 -4.36 15.51 -4.52
C PHE A 317 -3.64 14.96 -3.29
N VAL A 318 -3.92 13.70 -2.88
CA VAL A 318 -3.25 13.04 -1.76
C VAL A 318 -1.73 12.96 -2.01
N SER A 319 -1.32 12.59 -3.23
CA SER A 319 0.11 12.57 -3.61
C SER A 319 0.78 13.93 -3.43
N VAL A 320 0.17 14.98 -3.98
CA VAL A 320 0.70 16.36 -3.86
C VAL A 320 0.73 16.81 -2.39
N ALA A 321 -0.30 16.49 -1.61
CA ALA A 321 -0.36 16.82 -0.19
C ALA A 321 0.74 16.11 0.61
N ILE A 322 0.98 14.82 0.36
CA ILE A 322 2.07 14.06 0.99
C ILE A 322 3.44 14.67 0.62
N LEU A 323 3.67 14.93 -0.67
CA LEU A 323 4.93 15.53 -1.11
C LEU A 323 5.14 16.92 -0.49
N TYR A 324 4.10 17.74 -0.46
CA TYR A 324 4.17 19.04 0.20
C TYR A 324 4.50 18.92 1.68
N TYR A 325 3.80 18.04 2.40
CA TYR A 325 4.03 17.77 3.82
C TYR A 325 5.44 17.25 4.09
N THR A 326 5.99 16.40 3.22
CA THR A 326 7.35 15.85 3.32
C THR A 326 8.40 16.97 3.42
N PHE A 327 8.34 17.96 2.53
CA PHE A 327 9.26 19.09 2.57
C PHE A 327 9.00 20.03 3.74
N MET A 328 7.72 20.22 4.11
CA MET A 328 7.38 21.06 5.27
C MET A 328 7.92 20.47 6.56
N MET A 329 7.81 19.17 6.77
CA MET A 329 8.37 18.48 7.94
C MET A 329 9.88 18.55 7.96
N GLU A 330 10.55 18.42 6.83
CA GLU A 330 12.00 18.52 6.72
C GLU A 330 12.50 19.90 7.16
N PHE A 331 11.83 20.97 6.70
CA PHE A 331 12.15 22.33 7.15
C PHE A 331 11.82 22.55 8.64
N HIS A 332 10.76 21.92 9.13
CA HIS A 332 10.40 21.99 10.55
C HIS A 332 11.44 21.35 11.46
N LEU A 333 12.01 20.22 11.06
CA LEU A 333 12.96 19.45 11.85
C LEU A 333 14.38 20.04 11.85
N HIS A 334 14.81 20.66 10.72
CA HIS A 334 16.20 21.06 10.54
C HIS A 334 16.44 22.56 10.65
N PHE A 335 15.42 23.38 10.49
CA PHE A 335 15.55 24.82 10.61
C PHE A 335 14.86 25.33 11.85
N GLU A 336 15.42 26.42 12.43
CA GLU A 336 14.88 27.06 13.61
C GLU A 336 14.45 28.51 13.35
N GLY A 337 13.52 29.01 14.14
CA GLY A 337 13.09 30.40 14.14
C GLY A 337 12.74 30.96 12.76
N ALA A 338 13.32 32.09 12.43
CA ALA A 338 13.05 32.82 11.21
C ALA A 338 13.52 32.10 9.92
N THR A 339 14.53 31.25 10.00
CA THR A 339 14.99 30.43 8.85
C THR A 339 13.94 29.40 8.49
N ARG A 340 13.32 28.75 9.48
CA ARG A 340 12.23 27.78 9.29
C ARG A 340 11.06 28.44 8.55
N SER A 341 10.56 29.56 9.10
CA SER A 341 9.44 30.28 8.51
C SER A 341 9.71 30.74 7.09
N GLY A 342 10.89 31.34 6.84
CA GLY A 342 11.29 31.80 5.52
C GLY A 342 11.35 30.66 4.49
N ALA A 343 11.97 29.52 4.83
CA ALA A 343 12.05 28.35 3.97
C ALA A 343 10.65 27.76 3.64
N MET A 344 9.79 27.65 4.64
CA MET A 344 8.42 27.13 4.47
C MET A 344 7.58 28.04 3.56
N PHE A 345 7.65 29.36 3.73
CA PHE A 345 6.90 30.30 2.90
C PHE A 345 7.41 30.33 1.45
N LEU A 346 8.74 30.31 1.26
CA LEU A 346 9.33 30.24 -0.06
C LEU A 346 8.91 28.96 -0.79
N PHE A 347 9.03 27.83 -0.14
CA PHE A 347 8.62 26.54 -0.72
C PHE A 347 7.11 26.51 -1.03
N THR A 348 6.27 27.04 -0.15
CA THR A 348 4.81 27.13 -0.40
C THR A 348 4.51 27.98 -1.63
N ALA A 349 5.18 29.12 -1.78
CA ALA A 349 5.02 29.98 -2.95
C ALA A 349 5.45 29.27 -4.26
N ILE A 350 6.57 28.54 -4.23
CA ILE A 350 7.05 27.73 -5.36
C ILE A 350 6.06 26.61 -5.67
N ALA A 351 5.55 25.89 -4.66
CA ALA A 351 4.60 24.79 -4.83
C ALA A 351 3.28 25.29 -5.47
N ILE A 352 2.71 26.40 -4.95
CA ILE A 352 1.49 27.04 -5.52
C ILE A 352 1.73 27.40 -7.00
N SER A 353 2.88 28.03 -7.30
CA SER A 353 3.24 28.44 -8.66
C SER A 353 3.36 27.25 -9.61
N SER A 354 4.00 26.16 -9.15
CA SER A 354 4.21 24.93 -9.91
C SER A 354 2.88 24.21 -10.20
N VAL A 355 2.01 24.09 -9.20
CA VAL A 355 0.69 23.48 -9.35
C VAL A 355 -0.17 24.28 -10.33
N CYS A 356 -0.24 25.59 -10.19
CA CYS A 356 -0.99 26.46 -11.11
C CYS A 356 -0.46 26.38 -12.54
N TYR A 357 0.85 26.34 -12.72
CA TYR A 357 1.47 26.18 -14.03
C TYR A 357 1.14 24.81 -14.67
N ALA A 358 1.16 23.72 -13.89
CA ALA A 358 0.81 22.39 -14.38
C ALA A 358 -0.67 22.29 -14.82
N PHE A 359 -1.55 22.95 -14.10
CA PHE A 359 -3.00 22.92 -14.38
C PHE A 359 -3.49 23.95 -15.40
N ARG A 360 -2.64 24.89 -15.84
CA ARG A 360 -3.00 25.98 -16.77
C ARG A 360 -3.68 25.51 -18.07
N LYS A 361 -3.39 24.29 -18.54
CA LYS A 361 -3.96 23.73 -19.77
C LYS A 361 -5.30 23.00 -19.54
N ARG A 362 -5.70 22.71 -18.29
CA ARG A 362 -6.88 21.92 -17.97
C ARG A 362 -8.09 22.79 -17.57
N PHE A 363 -7.87 23.99 -17.07
CA PHE A 363 -8.91 24.91 -16.62
C PHE A 363 -8.89 26.20 -17.44
N PRO A 364 -10.04 26.92 -17.50
CA PRO A 364 -10.05 28.26 -18.07
C PRO A 364 -9.00 29.15 -17.39
N ILE A 365 -8.27 29.91 -18.20
CA ILE A 365 -7.11 30.67 -17.72
C ILE A 365 -7.49 31.66 -16.61
N THR A 366 -8.70 32.20 -16.66
CA THR A 366 -9.25 33.10 -15.63
C THR A 366 -9.44 32.40 -14.28
N GLN A 367 -9.92 31.15 -14.26
CA GLN A 367 -10.10 30.38 -13.03
C GLN A 367 -8.76 29.99 -12.42
N CYS A 368 -7.80 29.57 -13.24
CA CYS A 368 -6.44 29.25 -12.76
C CYS A 368 -5.78 30.51 -12.15
N LEU A 369 -5.89 31.65 -12.80
CA LEU A 369 -5.35 32.91 -12.30
C LEU A 369 -6.04 33.35 -11.01
N THR A 370 -7.36 33.23 -10.91
CA THR A 370 -8.12 33.59 -9.69
C THR A 370 -7.70 32.69 -8.51
N PHE A 371 -7.63 31.37 -8.72
CA PHE A 371 -7.16 30.44 -7.70
C PHE A 371 -5.72 30.73 -7.26
N TYR A 372 -4.85 30.97 -8.22
CA TYR A 372 -3.46 31.34 -7.96
C TYR A 372 -3.34 32.60 -7.11
N MET A 373 -4.09 33.64 -7.45
CA MET A 373 -4.11 34.89 -6.73
C MET A 373 -4.58 34.74 -5.30
N LEU A 374 -5.65 33.97 -5.10
CA LEU A 374 -6.18 33.71 -3.76
C LEU A 374 -5.14 32.96 -2.92
N ALA A 375 -4.53 31.91 -3.48
CA ALA A 375 -3.57 31.08 -2.76
C ALA A 375 -2.28 31.85 -2.41
N ILE A 376 -1.70 32.59 -3.39
CA ILE A 376 -0.49 33.37 -3.15
C ILE A 376 -0.78 34.55 -2.21
N GLY A 377 -1.98 35.15 -2.32
CA GLY A 377 -2.42 36.24 -1.44
C GLY A 377 -2.53 35.78 0.02
N ILE A 378 -3.16 34.65 0.28
CA ILE A 378 -3.25 34.08 1.63
C ILE A 378 -1.84 33.75 2.15
N ASN A 379 -1.00 33.11 1.35
CA ASN A 379 0.38 32.79 1.75
C ASN A 379 1.17 34.09 2.10
N THR A 380 1.00 35.14 1.31
CA THR A 380 1.66 36.44 1.56
C THR A 380 1.16 37.10 2.84
N LEU A 381 -0.15 37.09 3.10
CA LEU A 381 -0.72 37.64 4.35
C LEU A 381 -0.21 36.87 5.59
N VAL A 382 -0.19 35.53 5.53
CA VAL A 382 0.36 34.73 6.63
C VAL A 382 1.85 35.02 6.83
N TYR A 383 2.58 35.19 5.72
CA TYR A 383 4.01 35.57 5.78
C TYR A 383 4.23 36.95 6.43
N ILE A 384 3.43 37.93 6.08
CA ILE A 384 3.48 39.27 6.67
C ILE A 384 3.23 39.19 8.19
N ILE A 385 2.18 38.46 8.62
CA ILE A 385 1.86 38.26 10.04
C ILE A 385 3.03 37.60 10.78
N ASN A 386 3.65 36.60 10.16
CA ASN A 386 4.79 35.91 10.76
C ASN A 386 5.99 36.83 10.93
N ILE A 387 6.30 37.65 9.90
CA ILE A 387 7.36 38.65 9.98
C ILE A 387 7.11 39.65 11.13
N TRP A 388 5.85 40.03 11.38
CA TRP A 388 5.51 40.97 12.46
C TRP A 388 5.64 40.34 13.85
N GLY A 389 5.49 39.04 13.98
CA GLY A 389 5.61 38.31 15.24
C GLY A 389 7.06 37.96 15.65
N ASP A 390 8.00 38.06 14.75
CA ASP A 390 9.40 37.69 15.03
C ASP A 390 10.19 38.84 15.68
N GLN A 391 11.06 38.49 16.62
CA GLN A 391 12.05 39.40 17.19
C GLN A 391 13.21 39.60 16.19
N TRP A 392 13.46 40.84 15.78
CA TRP A 392 14.40 41.18 14.75
C TRP A 392 15.82 41.44 15.23
N GLU A 393 15.99 41.55 16.55
CA GLU A 393 17.28 41.83 17.17
C GLU A 393 18.22 40.63 16.97
N ASN A 394 19.42 40.92 16.45
CA ASN A 394 20.51 39.93 16.25
C ASN A 394 20.22 38.74 15.32
N MET A 395 19.43 38.94 14.27
CA MET A 395 19.25 37.86 13.29
C MET A 395 20.54 37.54 12.52
N ALA A 396 20.79 36.23 12.35
CA ALA A 396 21.86 35.74 11.50
C ALA A 396 21.64 36.16 10.01
N PHE A 397 22.71 36.19 9.24
CA PHE A 397 22.65 36.60 7.82
C PHE A 397 21.71 35.75 6.95
N VAL A 398 21.69 34.42 7.17
CA VAL A 398 20.90 33.49 6.37
C VAL A 398 19.39 33.75 6.42
N PRO A 399 18.74 33.93 7.59
CA PRO A 399 17.33 34.28 7.68
C PRO A 399 16.97 35.58 6.92
N VAL A 400 17.83 36.56 7.02
CA VAL A 400 17.62 37.84 6.34
C VAL A 400 17.62 37.70 4.81
N VAL A 401 18.63 37.03 4.27
CA VAL A 401 18.72 36.75 2.81
C VAL A 401 17.51 35.93 2.34
N LEU A 402 17.14 34.91 3.08
CA LEU A 402 16.01 34.06 2.73
C LEU A 402 14.68 34.83 2.71
N ARG A 403 14.48 35.76 3.63
CA ARG A 403 13.30 36.64 3.68
C ARG A 403 13.24 37.57 2.46
N TRP A 404 14.34 38.22 2.10
CA TRP A 404 14.38 39.07 0.92
C TRP A 404 14.14 38.28 -0.35
N PHE A 405 14.70 37.07 -0.42
CA PHE A 405 14.50 36.19 -1.59
C PHE A 405 13.01 35.74 -1.70
N THR A 406 12.39 35.39 -0.59
CA THR A 406 10.96 35.04 -0.53
C THR A 406 10.08 36.21 -0.95
N ALA A 407 10.34 37.40 -0.43
CA ALA A 407 9.61 38.61 -0.79
C ALA A 407 9.75 38.95 -2.28
N ALA A 408 10.98 38.92 -2.81
CA ALA A 408 11.25 39.17 -4.23
C ALA A 408 10.54 38.15 -5.13
N PHE A 409 10.58 36.84 -4.75
CA PHE A 409 9.88 35.79 -5.49
C PHE A 409 8.36 35.99 -5.51
N VAL A 410 7.77 36.33 -4.36
CA VAL A 410 6.34 36.59 -4.24
C VAL A 410 5.92 37.80 -5.05
N ILE A 411 6.68 38.91 -4.97
CA ILE A 411 6.43 40.13 -5.74
C ILE A 411 6.50 39.84 -7.25
N ALA A 412 7.54 39.15 -7.71
CA ALA A 412 7.70 38.78 -9.11
C ALA A 412 6.49 37.94 -9.62
N ASN A 413 6.03 36.99 -8.81
CA ASN A 413 4.86 36.19 -9.14
C ASN A 413 3.56 37.01 -9.18
N ILE A 414 3.35 37.93 -8.23
CA ILE A 414 2.20 38.81 -8.22
C ILE A 414 2.23 39.73 -9.46
N CYS A 415 3.36 40.32 -9.79
CA CYS A 415 3.52 41.15 -11.00
C CYS A 415 3.25 40.35 -12.27
N TYR A 416 3.76 39.11 -12.36
CA TYR A 416 3.50 38.25 -13.51
C TYR A 416 2.00 38.02 -13.70
N VAL A 417 1.28 37.68 -12.63
CA VAL A 417 -0.15 37.39 -12.68
C VAL A 417 -0.96 38.65 -12.93
N ALA A 418 -0.59 39.77 -12.32
CA ALA A 418 -1.23 41.06 -12.59
C ALA A 418 -1.12 41.43 -14.09
N ARG A 419 0.07 41.20 -14.69
CA ARG A 419 0.27 41.39 -16.15
C ARG A 419 -0.66 40.47 -16.97
N GLN A 420 -0.80 39.20 -16.60
CA GLN A 420 -1.71 38.26 -17.29
C GLN A 420 -3.17 38.68 -17.17
N TYR A 421 -3.59 39.13 -16.00
CA TYR A 421 -4.93 39.67 -15.77
C TYR A 421 -5.20 40.96 -16.59
N TYR A 422 -4.23 41.83 -16.63
CA TYR A 422 -4.29 43.07 -17.42
C TYR A 422 -4.50 42.75 -18.90
N LEU A 423 -3.73 41.82 -19.45
CA LEU A 423 -3.84 41.40 -20.84
C LEU A 423 -5.17 40.74 -21.21
N LEU A 424 -5.84 40.08 -20.22
CA LEU A 424 -7.09 39.32 -20.44
C LEU A 424 -8.38 40.14 -20.19
N ILE A 425 -8.39 41.00 -19.17
CA ILE A 425 -9.62 41.64 -18.66
C ILE A 425 -9.60 43.18 -18.76
N GLY A 426 -8.43 43.79 -18.93
CA GLY A 426 -8.23 45.23 -18.98
C GLY A 426 -7.99 45.89 -17.62
N ILE A 427 -7.63 47.20 -17.64
CA ILE A 427 -7.10 47.97 -16.51
C ILE A 427 -8.04 48.13 -15.29
N LYS A 428 -9.35 47.94 -15.45
CA LYS A 428 -10.36 48.31 -14.41
C LYS A 428 -10.85 47.15 -13.56
N SER A 429 -10.09 46.04 -13.38
CA SER A 429 -10.54 45.01 -12.47
C SER A 429 -10.21 45.38 -11.01
N ARG A 430 -11.20 45.24 -10.12
CA ARG A 430 -11.05 45.43 -8.66
C ARG A 430 -9.90 44.56 -8.11
N PHE A 431 -9.57 43.46 -8.77
CA PHE A 431 -8.47 42.56 -8.45
C PHE A 431 -7.09 43.21 -8.54
N THR A 432 -6.84 44.07 -9.52
CA THR A 432 -5.56 44.77 -9.67
C THR A 432 -5.30 45.70 -8.48
N ILE A 433 -6.35 46.32 -7.94
CA ILE A 433 -6.27 47.17 -6.74
C ILE A 433 -5.84 46.33 -5.51
N TYR A 434 -6.46 45.18 -5.29
CA TYR A 434 -6.10 44.30 -4.17
C TYR A 434 -4.66 43.81 -4.26
N LEU A 435 -4.17 43.50 -5.45
CA LEU A 435 -2.80 43.10 -5.67
C LEU A 435 -1.80 44.21 -5.35
N ASN A 436 -2.06 45.41 -5.82
CA ASN A 436 -1.21 46.55 -5.51
C ASN A 436 -1.16 46.82 -4.02
N ILE A 437 -2.29 46.71 -3.29
CA ILE A 437 -2.33 46.85 -1.84
C ILE A 437 -1.46 45.75 -1.18
N LEU A 438 -1.55 44.52 -1.66
CA LEU A 438 -0.79 43.40 -1.09
C LEU A 438 0.72 43.54 -1.33
N VAL A 439 1.12 43.96 -2.52
CA VAL A 439 2.55 44.26 -2.85
C VAL A 439 3.05 45.42 -1.99
N THR A 440 2.24 46.49 -1.83
CA THR A 440 2.59 47.62 -0.98
C THR A 440 2.79 47.21 0.47
N LEU A 441 1.87 46.42 1.03
CA LEU A 441 1.97 45.89 2.40
C LEU A 441 3.23 45.04 2.57
N LEU A 442 3.52 44.15 1.63
CA LEU A 442 4.71 43.32 1.68
C LEU A 442 6.00 44.19 1.61
N TRP A 443 6.01 45.17 0.73
CA TRP A 443 7.16 46.10 0.60
C TRP A 443 7.36 46.88 1.89
N VAL A 444 6.31 47.46 2.45
CA VAL A 444 6.34 48.21 3.71
C VAL A 444 6.88 47.36 4.84
N THR A 445 6.44 46.13 4.97
CA THR A 445 6.93 45.21 6.00
C THR A 445 8.40 44.86 5.84
N MET A 446 8.85 44.67 4.59
CA MET A 446 10.26 44.35 4.30
C MET A 446 11.20 45.54 4.58
N VAL A 447 10.79 46.75 4.15
CA VAL A 447 11.59 47.98 4.39
C VAL A 447 11.64 48.30 5.89
N ARG A 448 10.54 48.17 6.61
CA ARG A 448 10.49 48.31 8.07
C ARG A 448 11.43 47.35 8.77
N SER A 449 11.41 46.07 8.37
CA SER A 449 12.28 45.06 8.97
C SER A 449 13.77 45.35 8.71
N PHE A 450 14.10 45.89 7.53
CA PHE A 450 15.45 46.30 7.20
C PHE A 450 15.90 47.49 8.06
N LEU A 451 15.06 48.52 8.19
CA LEU A 451 15.36 49.71 9.01
C LEU A 451 15.60 49.36 10.46
N TRP A 452 14.82 48.45 11.00
CA TRP A 452 15.04 47.96 12.36
C TRP A 452 16.38 47.20 12.51
N GLN A 453 16.79 46.42 11.53
CA GLN A 453 18.09 45.77 11.51
C GLN A 453 19.27 46.74 11.47
N VAL A 454 19.08 47.92 10.85
CA VAL A 454 20.10 49.00 10.77
C VAL A 454 20.08 49.89 11.99
N GLY A 455 19.21 49.58 13.00
CA GLY A 455 19.17 50.36 14.27
C GLY A 455 18.31 51.63 14.19
N VAL A 456 17.39 51.71 13.26
CA VAL A 456 16.43 52.82 13.17
C VAL A 456 15.12 52.40 13.91
N ASP A 457 15.07 52.80 15.19
CA ASP A 457 13.92 52.41 16.06
C ASP A 457 12.67 53.27 15.86
N ASP A 458 12.74 54.35 15.08
CA ASP A 458 11.63 55.27 14.90
C ASP A 458 10.59 54.71 13.88
N PHE A 459 9.49 54.19 14.43
CA PHE A 459 8.39 53.59 13.69
C PHE A 459 7.80 54.54 12.64
N SER A 460 7.68 55.82 12.95
CA SER A 460 7.07 56.83 12.09
C SER A 460 7.95 57.16 10.87
N ALA A 461 9.26 57.28 11.11
CA ALA A 461 10.23 57.54 10.03
C ALA A 461 10.35 56.32 9.06
N GLY A 462 10.38 55.09 9.64
CA GLY A 462 10.39 53.85 8.85
C GLY A 462 9.14 53.66 8.00
N LEU A 463 7.99 53.97 8.52
CA LEU A 463 6.70 53.83 7.82
C LEU A 463 6.59 54.87 6.67
N SER A 464 6.93 56.11 6.94
CA SER A 464 6.91 57.18 5.94
C SER A 464 7.87 56.96 4.77
N LEU A 465 9.09 56.48 5.07
CA LEU A 465 10.08 56.15 4.04
C LEU A 465 9.62 54.93 3.21
N SER A 466 9.08 53.90 3.84
CA SER A 466 8.59 52.71 3.16
C SER A 466 7.39 52.98 2.26
N LEU A 467 6.46 53.82 2.67
CA LEU A 467 5.31 54.25 1.87
C LEU A 467 5.73 55.12 0.70
N SER A 468 6.71 56.02 0.90
CA SER A 468 7.26 56.85 -0.16
C SER A 468 7.94 56.04 -1.25
N ILE A 469 8.76 55.06 -0.87
CA ILE A 469 9.40 54.13 -1.82
C ILE A 469 8.37 53.26 -2.56
N ALA A 470 7.36 52.74 -1.84
CA ALA A 470 6.30 51.98 -2.45
C ALA A 470 5.48 52.79 -3.44
N GLY A 471 5.18 54.04 -3.13
CA GLY A 471 4.53 54.99 -4.04
C GLY A 471 5.35 55.26 -5.31
N PHE A 472 6.67 55.41 -5.19
CA PHE A 472 7.55 55.57 -6.32
C PHE A 472 7.59 54.35 -7.25
N VAL A 473 7.67 53.14 -6.68
CA VAL A 473 7.68 51.86 -7.43
C VAL A 473 6.35 51.61 -8.14
N GLN A 474 5.24 52.11 -7.62
CA GLN A 474 3.93 51.94 -8.25
C GLN A 474 3.60 52.97 -9.34
N MET A 475 4.30 54.09 -9.37
CA MET A 475 4.14 55.11 -10.41
C MET A 475 4.98 54.87 -11.68
N GLY A 476 6.01 54.04 -11.61
CA GLY A 476 6.81 53.60 -12.75
C GLY A 476 6.38 52.24 -13.28
#